data_6fc14c697dec7986c29fac12e48e1335
#
_entry.id   6fc14c697dec7986c29fac12e48e1335
#
_cell.length_a   1.000
_cell.length_b   1.000
_cell.length_c   1.000
_cell.angle_alpha   90.00
_cell.angle_beta   90.00
_cell.angle_gamma   90.00
#
_symmetry.space_group_name_H-M   'P 1'
#
loop_
_entity.id
_entity.type
_entity.pdbx_description
1 polymer ?
#
loop_
_entity_poly.entity_id
_entity_poly.type
_entity_poly.pdbx_seq_one_letter_code
_entity_poly.pdbx_strand_id
1 'polypeptide(L)'
;MNLFDRIDALPALSPEEAQILDGVRALARNEIARRAEQYDRSAEFPWENVRAINALGLNAIFVPEAYGGAGLSYAAYLACVREISKACASTAIIWATNFHAMKPLIDFGTEEQKRRLLPRVAEGALAALAITEPDADSDATHMTTRFTPDGDNVVVSGGKTFITSGDVAELILVFGKWAHIADDRRAISALVLEKDTPGLRVLRKEDKMGHRASSTAALAFEDCVVPRANLLREPGSGLPLLLAALNKSRPSVAAHALGIARAAFEDAVLYINERRQSSRRIIEFQGIQFMLADLATELALCEAWLWHVARLVEGGAGDFAVEASMLKLRASDLAMRMTTEVVQLHGGYGYCKDYRVERLMRDAKITQIWEGTNQIHRQLIGRSFIVKR
;
A
#
# COMPACT_ATOMS: atom_id res chain seq x y z
N MET A 1 25.89 -2.06 -17.25
CA MET A 1 24.92 -1.93 -16.12
C MET A 1 24.51 -0.47 -16.06
N ASN A 2 23.26 -0.14 -16.36
CA ASN A 2 22.78 1.23 -16.27
C ASN A 2 22.59 1.65 -14.78
N LEU A 3 22.23 2.91 -14.52
CA LEU A 3 22.03 3.42 -13.15
C LEU A 3 21.00 2.57 -12.38
N PHE A 4 19.91 2.25 -13.03
CA PHE A 4 18.79 1.56 -12.38
C PHE A 4 19.08 0.08 -12.11
N ASP A 5 19.86 -0.59 -12.94
CA ASP A 5 20.32 -1.96 -12.64
C ASP A 5 21.13 -2.02 -11.33
N ARG A 6 21.93 -0.97 -11.08
CA ARG A 6 22.71 -0.85 -9.83
C ARG A 6 21.82 -0.59 -8.61
N ILE A 7 20.78 0.23 -8.78
CA ILE A 7 19.81 0.51 -7.73
C ILE A 7 18.97 -0.73 -7.42
N ASP A 8 18.59 -1.49 -8.45
CA ASP A 8 17.81 -2.73 -8.31
C ASP A 8 18.60 -3.85 -7.59
N ALA A 9 19.92 -3.73 -7.51
CA ALA A 9 20.78 -4.63 -6.75
C ALA A 9 20.98 -4.22 -5.27
N LEU A 10 20.51 -3.05 -4.84
CA LEU A 10 20.67 -2.56 -3.45
C LEU A 10 19.96 -3.40 -2.38
N PRO A 11 18.78 -4.02 -2.63
CA PRO A 11 18.08 -4.80 -1.61
C PRO A 11 18.77 -6.13 -1.25
N ALA A 12 19.94 -6.45 -1.75
CA ALA A 12 20.72 -7.62 -1.34
C ALA A 12 19.87 -8.90 -1.10
N LEU A 13 18.96 -9.20 -2.05
CA LEU A 13 18.04 -10.34 -1.97
C LEU A 13 18.81 -11.66 -2.02
N SER A 14 18.30 -12.69 -1.34
CA SER A 14 18.79 -14.06 -1.49
C SER A 14 18.60 -14.56 -2.93
N PRO A 15 19.32 -15.61 -3.38
CA PRO A 15 19.10 -16.17 -4.70
C PRO A 15 17.65 -16.62 -4.95
N GLU A 16 16.98 -17.13 -3.94
CA GLU A 16 15.58 -17.54 -3.98
C GLU A 16 14.65 -16.34 -4.14
N GLU A 17 14.83 -15.32 -3.34
CA GLU A 17 14.06 -14.07 -3.42
C GLU A 17 14.26 -13.37 -4.77
N ALA A 18 15.48 -13.37 -5.31
CA ALA A 18 15.77 -12.83 -6.62
C ALA A 18 15.01 -13.61 -7.73
N GLN A 19 14.96 -14.94 -7.65
CA GLN A 19 14.22 -15.79 -8.59
C GLN A 19 12.71 -15.52 -8.51
N ILE A 20 12.16 -15.36 -7.30
CA ILE A 20 10.75 -14.99 -7.12
C ILE A 20 10.48 -13.62 -7.73
N LEU A 21 11.34 -12.64 -7.49
CA LEU A 21 11.21 -11.29 -8.06
C LEU A 21 11.25 -11.32 -9.60
N ASP A 22 12.05 -12.17 -10.21
CA ASP A 22 12.07 -12.34 -11.67
C ASP A 22 10.74 -12.93 -12.17
N GLY A 23 10.15 -13.87 -11.45
CA GLY A 23 8.79 -14.35 -11.70
C GLY A 23 7.74 -13.24 -11.63
N VAL A 24 7.84 -12.38 -10.62
CA VAL A 24 6.97 -11.20 -10.46
C VAL A 24 7.14 -10.23 -11.61
N ARG A 25 8.36 -9.94 -12.04
CA ARG A 25 8.65 -9.08 -13.20
C ARG A 25 8.04 -9.63 -14.49
N ALA A 26 8.15 -10.96 -14.69
CA ALA A 26 7.55 -11.63 -15.84
C ALA A 26 6.03 -11.53 -15.81
N LEU A 27 5.38 -11.83 -14.69
CA LEU A 27 3.93 -11.69 -14.48
C LEU A 27 3.47 -10.25 -14.70
N ALA A 28 4.16 -9.30 -14.08
CA ALA A 28 3.85 -7.87 -14.17
C ALA A 28 3.85 -7.39 -15.63
N ARG A 29 4.91 -7.70 -16.38
CA ARG A 29 5.09 -7.29 -17.78
C ARG A 29 4.15 -8.02 -18.75
N ASN A 30 4.03 -9.34 -18.62
CA ASN A 30 3.38 -10.17 -19.64
C ASN A 30 1.87 -10.27 -19.46
N GLU A 31 1.37 -10.06 -18.25
CA GLU A 31 -0.06 -10.20 -17.95
C GLU A 31 -0.67 -8.94 -17.34
N ILE A 32 -0.17 -8.48 -16.19
CA ILE A 32 -0.79 -7.38 -15.44
C ILE A 32 -0.79 -6.08 -16.26
N ALA A 33 0.35 -5.72 -16.87
CA ALA A 33 0.47 -4.50 -17.66
C ALA A 33 -0.49 -4.49 -18.86
N ARG A 34 -0.70 -5.64 -19.49
CA ARG A 34 -1.58 -5.77 -20.67
C ARG A 34 -3.05 -5.52 -20.35
N ARG A 35 -3.48 -5.83 -19.12
CA ARG A 35 -4.87 -5.68 -18.67
C ARG A 35 -5.11 -4.33 -17.96
N ALA A 36 -4.04 -3.60 -17.61
CA ALA A 36 -4.13 -2.42 -16.75
C ALA A 36 -4.99 -1.29 -17.32
N GLU A 37 -4.94 -1.06 -18.65
CA GLU A 37 -5.76 -0.05 -19.33
C GLU A 37 -7.24 -0.43 -19.31
N GLN A 38 -7.56 -1.67 -19.64
CA GLN A 38 -8.94 -2.17 -19.62
C GLN A 38 -9.57 -1.99 -18.24
N TYR A 39 -8.90 -2.41 -17.20
CA TYR A 39 -9.39 -2.30 -15.82
C TYR A 39 -9.48 -0.85 -15.34
N ASP A 40 -8.56 0.04 -15.75
CA ASP A 40 -8.70 1.47 -15.45
C ASP A 40 -9.94 2.07 -16.13
N ARG A 41 -10.23 1.69 -17.38
CA ARG A 41 -11.40 2.18 -18.12
C ARG A 41 -12.71 1.66 -17.53
N SER A 42 -12.81 0.36 -17.26
CA SER A 42 -14.03 -0.26 -16.73
C SER A 42 -14.26 -0.01 -15.24
N ALA A 43 -13.20 0.31 -14.48
CA ALA A 43 -13.21 0.37 -13.01
C ALA A 43 -13.70 -0.95 -12.35
N GLU A 44 -13.59 -2.07 -13.05
CA GLU A 44 -13.90 -3.39 -12.52
C GLU A 44 -12.75 -3.93 -11.67
N PHE A 45 -13.09 -4.73 -10.66
CA PHE A 45 -12.08 -5.37 -9.82
C PHE A 45 -11.28 -6.40 -10.63
N PRO A 46 -9.92 -6.38 -10.59
CA PRO A 46 -9.07 -7.11 -11.52
C PRO A 46 -8.86 -8.57 -11.06
N TRP A 47 -9.93 -9.36 -11.00
CA TRP A 47 -9.89 -10.74 -10.53
C TRP A 47 -8.89 -11.63 -11.27
N GLU A 48 -8.68 -11.39 -12.57
CA GLU A 48 -7.67 -12.14 -13.33
C GLU A 48 -6.25 -11.88 -12.82
N ASN A 49 -5.93 -10.61 -12.49
CA ASN A 49 -4.65 -10.25 -11.91
C ASN A 49 -4.48 -10.83 -10.50
N VAL A 50 -5.54 -10.81 -9.69
CA VAL A 50 -5.54 -11.41 -8.35
C VAL A 50 -5.30 -12.93 -8.45
N ARG A 51 -6.00 -13.62 -9.34
CA ARG A 51 -5.77 -15.07 -9.58
C ARG A 51 -4.35 -15.37 -10.06
N ALA A 52 -3.79 -14.54 -10.94
CA ALA A 52 -2.43 -14.72 -11.43
C ALA A 52 -1.37 -14.50 -10.33
N ILE A 53 -1.59 -13.51 -9.44
CA ILE A 53 -0.78 -13.29 -8.24
C ILE A 53 -0.86 -14.49 -7.29
N ASN A 54 -2.06 -15.02 -7.06
CA ASN A 54 -2.28 -16.19 -6.20
C ASN A 54 -1.63 -17.45 -6.80
N ALA A 55 -1.74 -17.65 -8.11
CA ALA A 55 -1.11 -18.80 -8.80
C ALA A 55 0.43 -18.77 -8.72
N LEU A 56 1.03 -17.59 -8.62
CA LEU A 56 2.47 -17.43 -8.36
C LEU A 56 2.84 -17.55 -6.88
N GLY A 57 1.86 -17.74 -5.98
CA GLY A 57 2.09 -17.87 -4.54
C GLY A 57 2.47 -16.57 -3.83
N LEU A 58 2.24 -15.40 -4.44
CA LEU A 58 2.71 -14.13 -3.88
C LEU A 58 2.03 -13.74 -2.56
N ASN A 59 0.83 -14.22 -2.27
CA ASN A 59 0.20 -13.96 -0.97
C ASN A 59 0.91 -14.67 0.18
N ALA A 60 1.62 -15.75 -0.10
CA ALA A 60 2.39 -16.50 0.89
C ALA A 60 3.71 -15.81 1.30
N ILE A 61 4.25 -14.89 0.51
CA ILE A 61 5.62 -14.40 0.70
C ILE A 61 5.87 -13.69 2.03
N PHE A 62 4.87 -12.99 2.55
CA PHE A 62 4.97 -12.26 3.83
C PHE A 62 4.39 -13.03 5.03
N VAL A 63 3.75 -14.16 4.78
CA VAL A 63 3.23 -15.04 5.84
C VAL A 63 4.37 -15.94 6.33
N PRO A 64 4.59 -16.08 7.66
CA PRO A 64 5.64 -16.95 8.18
C PRO A 64 5.43 -18.43 7.78
N GLU A 65 6.51 -19.17 7.58
CA GLU A 65 6.50 -20.60 7.17
C GLU A 65 5.65 -21.46 8.11
N ALA A 66 5.69 -21.19 9.42
CA ALA A 66 4.89 -21.90 10.42
C ALA A 66 3.38 -21.84 10.18
N TYR A 67 2.91 -20.94 9.31
CA TYR A 67 1.50 -20.74 8.98
C TYR A 67 1.24 -20.89 7.46
N GLY A 68 2.09 -21.66 6.77
CA GLY A 68 1.91 -21.97 5.35
C GLY A 68 2.41 -20.91 4.37
N GLY A 69 3.18 -19.95 4.85
CA GLY A 69 3.82 -18.93 4.02
C GLY A 69 5.23 -19.28 3.58
N ALA A 70 5.88 -18.35 2.87
CA ALA A 70 7.29 -18.44 2.47
C ALA A 70 8.23 -17.64 3.39
N GLY A 71 7.69 -16.76 4.24
CA GLY A 71 8.47 -16.00 5.22
C GLY A 71 9.59 -15.15 4.64
N LEU A 72 9.42 -14.61 3.40
CA LEU A 72 10.46 -13.86 2.74
C LEU A 72 10.76 -12.53 3.47
N SER A 73 11.90 -11.94 3.13
CA SER A 73 12.34 -10.67 3.68
C SER A 73 11.37 -9.53 3.35
N TYR A 74 11.39 -8.50 4.19
CA TYR A 74 10.60 -7.29 3.95
C TYR A 74 11.10 -6.55 2.70
N ALA A 75 12.40 -6.61 2.40
CA ALA A 75 12.97 -6.08 1.18
C ALA A 75 12.41 -6.79 -0.07
N ALA A 76 12.29 -8.11 -0.06
CA ALA A 76 11.67 -8.87 -1.16
C ALA A 76 10.21 -8.46 -1.36
N TYR A 77 9.43 -8.32 -0.28
CA TYR A 77 8.06 -7.82 -0.36
C TYR A 77 7.99 -6.42 -1.01
N LEU A 78 8.81 -5.46 -0.57
CA LEU A 78 8.85 -4.12 -1.13
C LEU A 78 9.27 -4.10 -2.61
N ALA A 79 10.22 -4.95 -3.00
CA ALA A 79 10.63 -5.11 -4.39
C ALA A 79 9.47 -5.61 -5.27
N CYS A 80 8.69 -6.59 -4.79
CA CYS A 80 7.50 -7.07 -5.46
C CYS A 80 6.42 -5.99 -5.58
N VAL A 81 6.13 -5.22 -4.52
CA VAL A 81 5.20 -4.09 -4.57
C VAL A 81 5.61 -3.10 -5.65
N ARG A 82 6.89 -2.72 -5.71
CA ARG A 82 7.42 -1.79 -6.70
C ARG A 82 7.22 -2.31 -8.13
N GLU A 83 7.58 -3.57 -8.41
CA GLU A 83 7.48 -4.13 -9.76
C GLU A 83 6.01 -4.29 -10.22
N ILE A 84 5.10 -4.71 -9.35
CA ILE A 84 3.67 -4.79 -9.68
C ILE A 84 3.11 -3.38 -9.93
N SER A 85 3.53 -2.37 -9.13
CA SER A 85 3.09 -0.98 -9.29
C SER A 85 3.52 -0.36 -10.61
N LYS A 86 4.68 -0.74 -11.15
CA LYS A 86 5.14 -0.34 -12.50
C LYS A 86 4.17 -0.79 -13.58
N ALA A 87 3.56 -1.95 -13.40
CA ALA A 87 2.62 -2.53 -14.35
C ALA A 87 1.19 -2.00 -14.16
N CYS A 88 0.70 -2.03 -12.92
CA CYS A 88 -0.66 -1.59 -12.56
C CYS A 88 -0.73 -1.22 -11.08
N ALA A 89 -0.86 0.06 -10.80
CA ALA A 89 -0.95 0.59 -9.44
C ALA A 89 -2.17 0.02 -8.68
N SER A 90 -3.33 -0.13 -9.34
CA SER A 90 -4.52 -0.73 -8.74
C SER A 90 -4.28 -2.16 -8.26
N THR A 91 -3.65 -3.00 -9.08
CA THR A 91 -3.35 -4.39 -8.72
C THR A 91 -2.35 -4.47 -7.57
N ALA A 92 -1.34 -3.60 -7.59
CA ALA A 92 -0.31 -3.56 -6.55
C ALA A 92 -0.89 -3.23 -5.18
N ILE A 93 -1.80 -2.24 -5.08
CA ILE A 93 -2.37 -1.88 -3.78
C ILE A 93 -3.35 -2.93 -3.26
N ILE A 94 -4.11 -3.58 -4.13
CA ILE A 94 -4.96 -4.71 -3.73
C ILE A 94 -4.12 -5.78 -3.04
N TRP A 95 -3.00 -6.16 -3.64
CA TRP A 95 -2.10 -7.15 -3.08
C TRP A 95 -1.40 -6.66 -1.81
N ALA A 96 -0.87 -5.43 -1.81
CA ALA A 96 -0.18 -4.86 -0.67
C ALA A 96 -1.08 -4.68 0.56
N THR A 97 -2.38 -4.45 0.36
CA THR A 97 -3.35 -4.33 1.46
C THR A 97 -3.46 -5.60 2.29
N ASN A 98 -3.25 -6.79 1.70
CA ASN A 98 -3.20 -8.05 2.46
C ASN A 98 -2.10 -8.01 3.54
N PHE A 99 -0.91 -7.52 3.19
CA PHE A 99 0.17 -7.31 4.16
C PHE A 99 -0.22 -6.25 5.21
N HIS A 100 -0.75 -5.10 4.78
CA HIS A 100 -1.12 -4.02 5.71
C HIS A 100 -2.15 -4.48 6.74
N ALA A 101 -3.14 -5.28 6.32
CA ALA A 101 -4.19 -5.81 7.19
C ALA A 101 -3.69 -6.93 8.11
N MET A 102 -2.82 -7.82 7.60
CA MET A 102 -2.43 -9.02 8.34
C MET A 102 -1.15 -8.86 9.14
N LYS A 103 -0.33 -7.86 8.87
CA LYS A 103 0.90 -7.62 9.63
C LYS A 103 0.67 -7.44 11.14
N PRO A 104 -0.38 -6.72 11.60
CA PRO A 104 -0.72 -6.69 13.02
C PRO A 104 -1.07 -8.07 13.59
N LEU A 105 -1.76 -8.92 12.84
CA LEU A 105 -2.04 -10.29 13.26
C LEU A 105 -0.76 -11.14 13.37
N ILE A 106 0.16 -11.00 12.40
CA ILE A 106 1.46 -11.68 12.42
C ILE A 106 2.27 -11.26 13.65
N ASP A 107 2.33 -9.97 13.95
CA ASP A 107 3.18 -9.43 15.00
C ASP A 107 2.58 -9.62 16.41
N PHE A 108 1.26 -9.55 16.54
CA PHE A 108 0.58 -9.41 17.84
C PHE A 108 -0.53 -10.43 18.11
N GLY A 109 -0.93 -11.21 17.11
CA GLY A 109 -1.95 -12.24 17.27
C GLY A 109 -1.49 -13.40 18.15
N THR A 110 -2.45 -14.10 18.75
CA THR A 110 -2.19 -15.36 19.44
C THR A 110 -1.84 -16.48 18.45
N GLU A 111 -1.22 -17.55 18.92
CA GLU A 111 -0.90 -18.71 18.07
C GLU A 111 -2.17 -19.31 17.44
N GLU A 112 -3.27 -19.34 18.17
CA GLU A 112 -4.55 -19.82 17.67
C GLU A 112 -5.07 -18.94 16.52
N GLN A 113 -5.05 -17.61 16.69
CA GLN A 113 -5.45 -16.67 15.66
C GLN A 113 -4.60 -16.80 14.40
N LYS A 114 -3.27 -16.89 14.57
CA LYS A 114 -2.33 -17.04 13.45
C LYS A 114 -2.58 -18.34 12.68
N ARG A 115 -2.69 -19.47 13.37
CA ARG A 115 -2.97 -20.78 12.76
C ARG A 115 -4.32 -20.85 12.04
N ARG A 116 -5.30 -20.12 12.51
CA ARG A 116 -6.65 -20.08 11.89
C ARG A 116 -6.75 -19.17 10.70
N LEU A 117 -6.10 -18.01 10.73
CA LEU A 117 -6.35 -16.94 9.77
C LEU A 117 -5.26 -16.79 8.71
N LEU A 118 -3.98 -16.96 9.07
CA LEU A 118 -2.87 -16.71 8.15
C LEU A 118 -2.80 -17.70 6.98
N PRO A 119 -3.08 -19.01 7.15
CA PRO A 119 -3.10 -19.93 6.01
C PRO A 119 -4.09 -19.51 4.92
N ARG A 120 -5.26 -18.99 5.30
CA ARG A 120 -6.26 -18.50 4.34
C ARG A 120 -5.70 -17.39 3.43
N VAL A 121 -4.91 -16.47 4.01
CA VAL A 121 -4.28 -15.40 3.25
C VAL A 121 -3.16 -15.94 2.35
N ALA A 122 -2.35 -16.87 2.86
CA ALA A 122 -1.32 -17.54 2.05
C ALA A 122 -1.92 -18.27 0.83
N GLU A 123 -3.11 -18.84 0.98
CA GLU A 123 -3.88 -19.52 -0.07
C GLU A 123 -4.60 -18.55 -1.02
N GLY A 124 -4.64 -17.26 -0.72
CA GLY A 124 -5.17 -16.24 -1.63
C GLY A 124 -6.40 -15.47 -1.14
N ALA A 125 -6.85 -15.67 0.09
CA ALA A 125 -7.91 -14.83 0.68
C ALA A 125 -7.46 -13.36 0.72
N LEU A 126 -8.33 -12.46 0.30
CA LEU A 126 -8.08 -11.02 0.39
C LEU A 126 -8.37 -10.52 1.80
N ALA A 127 -7.51 -9.60 2.24
CA ALA A 127 -7.67 -8.94 3.53
C ALA A 127 -7.77 -7.41 3.37
N ALA A 128 -8.55 -6.77 4.25
CA ALA A 128 -8.74 -5.33 4.27
C ALA A 128 -8.40 -4.74 5.64
N LEU A 129 -7.94 -3.49 5.65
CA LEU A 129 -7.62 -2.73 6.85
C LEU A 129 -8.63 -1.59 7.02
N ALA A 130 -9.44 -1.64 8.07
CA ALA A 130 -10.55 -0.72 8.31
C ALA A 130 -10.28 0.20 9.51
N ILE A 131 -9.77 1.40 9.23
CA ILE A 131 -9.42 2.41 10.24
C ILE A 131 -10.31 3.65 10.09
N THR A 132 -10.28 4.28 8.91
CA THR A 132 -10.84 5.60 8.61
C THR A 132 -12.36 5.62 8.73
N GLU A 133 -12.88 6.70 9.32
CA GLU A 133 -14.32 7.01 9.39
C GLU A 133 -14.59 8.39 8.75
N PRO A 134 -15.84 8.73 8.42
CA PRO A 134 -16.15 10.02 7.78
C PRO A 134 -15.58 11.22 8.52
N ASP A 135 -15.59 11.20 9.86
CA ASP A 135 -15.12 12.30 10.71
C ASP A 135 -13.80 11.99 11.46
N ALA A 136 -13.14 10.86 11.13
CA ALA A 136 -11.87 10.44 11.76
C ALA A 136 -10.92 9.83 10.73
N ASP A 137 -10.15 10.69 10.07
CA ASP A 137 -9.16 10.34 9.04
C ASP A 137 -7.73 10.62 9.54
N SER A 138 -7.23 11.86 9.41
CA SER A 138 -5.87 12.22 9.85
C SER A 138 -5.65 12.07 11.36
N ASP A 139 -6.69 12.21 12.17
CA ASP A 139 -6.71 11.82 13.58
C ASP A 139 -7.63 10.62 13.80
N ALA A 140 -7.07 9.44 13.60
CA ALA A 140 -7.79 8.18 13.82
C ALA A 140 -8.21 7.96 15.29
N THR A 141 -7.70 8.74 16.26
CA THR A 141 -8.08 8.59 17.67
C THR A 141 -9.51 9.07 17.94
N HIS A 142 -10.11 9.83 17.03
CA HIS A 142 -11.50 10.31 17.11
C HIS A 142 -12.51 9.34 16.49
N MET A 143 -12.10 8.11 16.11
CA MET A 143 -13.05 7.11 15.58
C MET A 143 -14.23 6.88 16.54
N THR A 144 -15.37 6.52 15.99
CA THR A 144 -16.63 6.32 16.70
C THR A 144 -17.14 4.88 16.67
N THR A 145 -16.62 4.05 15.76
CA THR A 145 -16.92 2.60 15.74
C THR A 145 -16.69 1.99 17.11
N ARG A 146 -17.69 1.29 17.62
CA ARG A 146 -17.74 0.80 19.00
C ARG A 146 -17.66 -0.71 19.06
N PHE A 147 -16.91 -1.21 20.03
CA PHE A 147 -16.81 -2.61 20.41
C PHE A 147 -17.43 -2.80 21.79
N THR A 148 -18.59 -3.43 21.86
CA THR A 148 -19.31 -3.68 23.10
C THR A 148 -19.18 -5.15 23.47
N PRO A 149 -18.62 -5.50 24.65
CA PRO A 149 -18.52 -6.89 25.09
C PRO A 149 -19.90 -7.48 25.34
N ASP A 150 -20.12 -8.72 24.90
CA ASP A 150 -21.34 -9.51 25.10
C ASP A 150 -20.97 -10.98 25.35
N GLY A 151 -20.69 -11.33 26.59
CA GLY A 151 -20.20 -12.66 26.98
C GLY A 151 -18.88 -13.02 26.24
N ASP A 152 -18.92 -14.13 25.51
CA ASP A 152 -17.82 -14.61 24.69
C ASP A 152 -17.73 -13.94 23.31
N ASN A 153 -18.57 -12.93 23.08
CA ASN A 153 -18.62 -12.18 21.85
C ASN A 153 -18.32 -10.69 22.07
N VAL A 154 -18.17 -9.98 20.95
CA VAL A 154 -18.07 -8.53 20.84
C VAL A 154 -19.07 -8.08 19.81
N VAL A 155 -19.94 -7.15 20.16
CA VAL A 155 -20.84 -6.49 19.22
C VAL A 155 -20.13 -5.29 18.63
N VAL A 156 -20.02 -5.26 17.30
CA VAL A 156 -19.38 -4.19 16.53
C VAL A 156 -20.46 -3.34 15.89
N SER A 157 -20.48 -2.04 16.22
CA SER A 157 -21.43 -1.07 15.66
C SER A 157 -20.73 0.19 15.21
N GLY A 158 -21.08 0.72 14.03
CA GLY A 158 -20.46 1.92 13.45
C GLY A 158 -20.23 1.81 11.95
N GLY A 159 -19.22 2.49 11.45
CA GLY A 159 -18.93 2.46 10.02
C GLY A 159 -17.50 2.89 9.68
N LYS A 160 -17.04 2.44 8.53
CA LYS A 160 -15.70 2.77 7.99
C LYS A 160 -15.81 3.23 6.56
N THR A 161 -14.92 4.12 6.16
CA THR A 161 -14.90 4.66 4.79
C THR A 161 -13.52 4.53 4.17
N PHE A 162 -13.46 4.56 2.84
CA PHE A 162 -12.23 4.42 2.04
C PHE A 162 -11.48 3.10 2.27
N ILE A 163 -12.21 2.00 2.51
CA ILE A 163 -11.60 0.70 2.79
C ILE A 163 -11.25 -0.01 1.48
N THR A 164 -9.96 -0.11 1.18
CA THR A 164 -9.45 -0.86 0.03
C THR A 164 -9.85 -2.31 0.13
N SER A 165 -10.43 -2.85 -0.96
CA SER A 165 -10.98 -4.21 -1.03
C SER A 165 -12.07 -4.53 0.00
N GLY A 166 -12.66 -3.54 0.66
CA GLY A 166 -13.63 -3.75 1.74
C GLY A 166 -14.90 -4.49 1.32
N ASP A 167 -15.26 -4.46 0.04
CA ASP A 167 -16.42 -5.16 -0.53
C ASP A 167 -16.12 -6.60 -0.95
N VAL A 168 -14.84 -6.97 -1.11
CA VAL A 168 -14.41 -8.27 -1.61
C VAL A 168 -13.53 -9.06 -0.63
N ALA A 169 -12.94 -8.39 0.36
CA ALA A 169 -12.05 -9.02 1.35
C ALA A 169 -12.79 -10.04 2.20
N GLU A 170 -12.14 -11.18 2.44
CA GLU A 170 -12.66 -12.24 3.31
C GLU A 170 -12.37 -11.95 4.79
N LEU A 171 -11.26 -11.27 5.07
CA LEU A 171 -10.82 -10.89 6.41
C LEU A 171 -10.69 -9.37 6.49
N ILE A 172 -11.28 -8.76 7.51
CA ILE A 172 -11.22 -7.31 7.70
C ILE A 172 -10.67 -7.04 9.10
N LEU A 173 -9.47 -6.45 9.18
CA LEU A 173 -8.95 -5.95 10.45
C LEU A 173 -9.59 -4.60 10.73
N VAL A 174 -10.46 -4.56 11.74
CA VAL A 174 -11.23 -3.38 12.13
C VAL A 174 -10.65 -2.78 13.40
N PHE A 175 -10.46 -1.45 13.40
CA PHE A 175 -10.16 -0.67 14.60
C PHE A 175 -11.42 0.04 15.11
N GLY A 176 -11.65 0.00 16.40
CA GLY A 176 -12.80 0.62 17.07
C GLY A 176 -12.50 0.91 18.53
N LYS A 177 -13.43 1.57 19.23
CA LYS A 177 -13.32 1.90 20.65
C LYS A 177 -14.05 0.87 21.52
N TRP A 178 -13.37 0.37 22.53
CA TRP A 178 -13.99 -0.49 23.55
C TRP A 178 -14.93 0.32 24.43
N ALA A 179 -16.18 -0.12 24.53
CA ALA A 179 -17.28 0.66 25.11
C ALA A 179 -17.10 1.04 26.59
N HIS A 180 -16.34 0.25 27.36
CA HIS A 180 -16.20 0.46 28.81
C HIS A 180 -14.89 1.18 29.19
N ILE A 181 -14.13 1.70 28.22
CA ILE A 181 -12.92 2.48 28.47
C ILE A 181 -13.24 3.95 28.13
N ALA A 182 -13.20 4.82 29.13
CA ALA A 182 -13.58 6.22 28.99
C ALA A 182 -12.52 7.07 28.26
N ASP A 183 -11.23 6.72 28.34
CA ASP A 183 -10.14 7.41 27.63
C ASP A 183 -10.16 7.02 26.15
N ASP A 184 -10.42 7.98 25.29
CA ASP A 184 -10.56 7.79 23.85
C ASP A 184 -9.37 7.09 23.19
N ARG A 185 -8.14 7.43 23.59
CA ARG A 185 -6.94 6.82 23.03
C ARG A 185 -6.70 5.41 23.56
N ARG A 186 -6.98 5.22 24.86
CA ARG A 186 -6.87 3.91 25.51
C ARG A 186 -8.02 2.97 25.15
N ALA A 187 -9.14 3.49 24.65
CA ALA A 187 -10.25 2.67 24.22
C ALA A 187 -10.00 1.95 22.90
N ILE A 188 -9.05 2.45 22.06
CA ILE A 188 -8.80 1.87 20.75
C ILE A 188 -8.39 0.41 20.87
N SER A 189 -9.11 -0.44 20.14
CA SER A 189 -8.95 -1.90 20.09
C SER A 189 -8.98 -2.35 18.64
N ALA A 190 -8.52 -3.56 18.35
CA ALA A 190 -8.53 -4.12 17.00
C ALA A 190 -9.06 -5.54 17.03
N LEU A 191 -9.89 -5.90 16.05
CA LEU A 191 -10.36 -7.27 15.88
C LEU A 191 -10.45 -7.65 14.39
N VAL A 192 -10.38 -8.94 14.11
CA VAL A 192 -10.59 -9.48 12.76
C VAL A 192 -12.06 -9.87 12.62
N LEU A 193 -12.72 -9.25 11.62
CA LEU A 193 -14.09 -9.55 11.23
C LEU A 193 -14.05 -10.32 9.89
N GLU A 194 -14.91 -11.32 9.74
CA GLU A 194 -15.01 -12.12 8.52
C GLU A 194 -16.14 -11.60 7.64
N LYS A 195 -16.01 -11.74 6.33
CA LYS A 195 -16.91 -11.18 5.30
C LYS A 195 -18.40 -11.54 5.54
N ASP A 196 -18.65 -12.78 5.95
CA ASP A 196 -20.02 -13.29 6.10
C ASP A 196 -20.61 -13.01 7.48
N THR A 197 -19.99 -12.13 8.28
CA THR A 197 -20.51 -11.72 9.59
C THR A 197 -21.86 -11.01 9.40
N PRO A 198 -22.95 -11.51 10.02
CA PRO A 198 -24.25 -10.84 9.98
C PRO A 198 -24.16 -9.40 10.47
N GLY A 199 -24.83 -8.48 9.77
CA GLY A 199 -24.78 -7.05 10.08
C GLY A 199 -23.65 -6.29 9.38
N LEU A 200 -22.68 -6.96 8.76
CA LEU A 200 -21.70 -6.29 7.89
C LEU A 200 -22.37 -5.92 6.55
N ARG A 201 -22.32 -4.65 6.20
CA ARG A 201 -22.88 -4.15 4.93
C ARG A 201 -21.90 -3.27 4.18
N VAL A 202 -21.83 -3.46 2.87
CA VAL A 202 -21.19 -2.53 1.94
C VAL A 202 -22.20 -1.45 1.57
N LEU A 203 -21.93 -0.20 1.97
CA LEU A 203 -22.83 0.92 1.71
C LEU A 203 -22.67 1.46 0.28
N ARG A 204 -21.41 1.63 -0.14
CA ARG A 204 -21.08 2.12 -1.48
C ARG A 204 -19.64 1.78 -1.86
N LYS A 205 -19.36 1.83 -3.14
CA LYS A 205 -18.01 1.85 -3.72
C LYS A 205 -17.71 3.28 -4.18
N GLU A 206 -16.47 3.72 -3.94
CA GLU A 206 -16.05 5.06 -4.32
C GLU A 206 -15.67 5.11 -5.82
N ASP A 207 -16.21 6.09 -6.56
CA ASP A 207 -15.73 6.43 -7.89
C ASP A 207 -14.52 7.34 -7.76
N LYS A 208 -13.36 6.87 -8.22
CA LYS A 208 -12.07 7.49 -7.91
C LYS A 208 -11.39 8.07 -9.14
N MET A 209 -10.57 9.09 -8.92
CA MET A 209 -9.71 9.71 -9.92
C MET A 209 -8.69 8.71 -10.51
N GLY A 210 -8.01 7.96 -9.66
CA GLY A 210 -7.00 6.94 -9.98
C GLY A 210 -7.24 5.65 -9.19
N HIS A 211 -6.36 4.66 -9.37
CA HIS A 211 -6.54 3.33 -8.78
C HIS A 211 -7.95 2.76 -9.04
N ARG A 212 -8.49 3.05 -10.23
CA ARG A 212 -9.91 2.83 -10.52
C ARG A 212 -10.31 1.36 -10.40
N ALA A 213 -9.42 0.45 -10.74
CA ALA A 213 -9.64 -0.99 -10.63
C ALA A 213 -9.50 -1.54 -9.19
N SER A 214 -8.93 -0.77 -8.26
CA SER A 214 -8.89 -1.15 -6.84
C SER A 214 -10.18 -0.72 -6.18
N SER A 215 -11.07 -1.66 -5.84
CA SER A 215 -12.30 -1.33 -5.11
C SER A 215 -11.96 -0.66 -3.78
N THR A 216 -12.72 0.38 -3.47
CA THR A 216 -12.61 1.13 -2.21
C THR A 216 -14.04 1.35 -1.71
N ALA A 217 -14.36 0.80 -0.54
CA ALA A 217 -15.74 0.74 -0.06
C ALA A 217 -15.95 1.52 1.25
N ALA A 218 -17.18 1.99 1.44
CA ALA A 218 -17.71 2.35 2.74
C ALA A 218 -18.46 1.16 3.33
N LEU A 219 -18.17 0.84 4.60
CA LEU A 219 -18.71 -0.28 5.34
C LEU A 219 -19.58 0.20 6.50
N ALA A 220 -20.68 -0.49 6.79
CA ALA A 220 -21.44 -0.34 8.01
C ALA A 220 -21.41 -1.65 8.82
N PHE A 221 -21.34 -1.51 10.13
CA PHE A 221 -21.43 -2.57 11.11
C PHE A 221 -22.74 -2.34 11.92
N GLU A 222 -23.74 -3.12 11.58
CA GLU A 222 -25.07 -3.06 12.22
C GLU A 222 -25.16 -4.18 13.26
N ASP A 223 -24.61 -3.93 14.45
CA ASP A 223 -24.55 -4.87 15.57
C ASP A 223 -23.93 -6.24 15.18
N CYS A 224 -22.82 -6.21 14.46
CA CYS A 224 -22.09 -7.41 14.05
C CYS A 224 -21.58 -8.17 15.27
N VAL A 225 -22.05 -9.40 15.46
CA VAL A 225 -21.59 -10.28 16.55
C VAL A 225 -20.35 -11.03 16.11
N VAL A 226 -19.22 -10.78 16.77
CA VAL A 226 -17.91 -11.35 16.46
C VAL A 226 -17.37 -12.08 17.68
N PRO A 227 -16.81 -13.30 17.54
CA PRO A 227 -16.18 -13.99 18.67
C PRO A 227 -15.08 -13.13 19.33
N ARG A 228 -15.07 -13.04 20.65
CA ARG A 228 -14.05 -12.32 21.42
C ARG A 228 -12.64 -12.84 21.12
N ALA A 229 -12.52 -14.11 20.74
CA ALA A 229 -11.27 -14.72 20.27
C ALA A 229 -10.68 -14.06 19.02
N ASN A 230 -11.44 -13.22 18.28
CA ASN A 230 -10.96 -12.44 17.14
C ASN A 230 -10.32 -11.09 17.56
N LEU A 231 -10.43 -10.69 18.84
CA LEU A 231 -9.78 -9.48 19.34
C LEU A 231 -8.26 -9.66 19.37
N LEU A 232 -7.53 -8.73 18.80
CA LEU A 232 -6.07 -8.70 18.86
C LEU A 232 -5.63 -8.09 20.19
N ARG A 233 -5.02 -8.92 21.04
CA ARG A 233 -4.60 -8.55 22.40
C ARG A 233 -5.78 -8.11 23.27
N GLU A 234 -5.47 -7.47 24.40
CA GLU A 234 -6.46 -7.00 25.36
C GLU A 234 -7.21 -5.75 24.87
N PRO A 235 -8.45 -5.54 25.33
CA PRO A 235 -9.16 -4.30 25.07
C PRO A 235 -8.33 -3.07 25.41
N GLY A 236 -8.34 -2.07 24.51
CA GLY A 236 -7.58 -0.84 24.71
C GLY A 236 -6.11 -0.90 24.29
N SER A 237 -5.65 -2.01 23.75
CA SER A 237 -4.28 -2.15 23.22
C SER A 237 -4.12 -1.74 21.75
N GLY A 238 -5.18 -1.24 21.09
CA GLY A 238 -5.22 -1.04 19.65
C GLY A 238 -4.36 0.12 19.15
N LEU A 239 -4.14 1.19 19.92
CA LEU A 239 -3.35 2.32 19.45
C LEU A 239 -1.89 1.96 19.13
N PRO A 240 -1.15 1.24 20.00
CA PRO A 240 0.19 0.74 19.64
C PRO A 240 0.17 -0.19 18.43
N LEU A 241 -0.85 -1.05 18.28
CA LEU A 241 -1.01 -1.93 17.12
C LEU A 241 -1.19 -1.11 15.83
N LEU A 242 -2.03 -0.08 15.87
CA LEU A 242 -2.27 0.82 14.75
C LEU A 242 -0.99 1.53 14.32
N LEU A 243 -0.24 2.09 15.26
CA LEU A 243 1.01 2.80 14.95
C LEU A 243 2.07 1.86 14.39
N ALA A 244 2.19 0.64 14.95
CA ALA A 244 3.11 -0.38 14.43
C ALA A 244 2.74 -0.81 13.00
N ALA A 245 1.44 -0.99 12.71
CA ALA A 245 0.94 -1.29 11.37
C ALA A 245 1.32 -0.18 10.39
N LEU A 246 0.99 1.08 10.71
CA LEU A 246 1.27 2.24 9.86
C LEU A 246 2.76 2.44 9.61
N ASN A 247 3.64 2.20 10.60
CA ASN A 247 5.07 2.33 10.40
C ASN A 247 5.62 1.30 9.40
N LYS A 248 4.99 0.11 9.27
CA LYS A 248 5.37 -0.93 8.30
C LYS A 248 4.65 -0.80 6.96
N SER A 249 3.46 -0.18 6.91
CA SER A 249 2.76 0.06 5.65
C SER A 249 3.30 1.28 4.88
N ARG A 250 3.83 2.30 5.56
CA ARG A 250 4.40 3.51 4.91
C ARG A 250 5.53 3.22 3.93
N PRO A 251 6.54 2.37 4.24
CA PRO A 251 7.54 1.98 3.24
C PRO A 251 6.95 1.20 2.06
N SER A 252 5.89 0.40 2.29
CA SER A 252 5.15 -0.28 1.22
C SER A 252 4.47 0.72 0.28
N VAL A 253 3.81 1.76 0.82
CA VAL A 253 3.25 2.86 0.02
C VAL A 253 4.34 3.64 -0.71
N ALA A 254 5.50 3.82 -0.11
CA ALA A 254 6.64 4.45 -0.79
C ALA A 254 7.14 3.60 -1.96
N ALA A 255 7.29 2.27 -1.78
CA ALA A 255 7.64 1.34 -2.86
C ALA A 255 6.61 1.39 -4.00
N HIS A 256 5.33 1.47 -3.64
CA HIS A 256 4.23 1.64 -4.58
C HIS A 256 4.36 2.95 -5.39
N ALA A 257 4.57 4.08 -4.73
CA ALA A 257 4.77 5.38 -5.38
C ALA A 257 6.02 5.39 -6.29
N LEU A 258 7.12 4.77 -5.84
CA LEU A 258 8.35 4.64 -6.62
C LEU A 258 8.17 3.74 -7.85
N GLY A 259 7.34 2.69 -7.76
CA GLY A 259 6.96 1.89 -8.92
C GLY A 259 6.24 2.71 -9.98
N ILE A 260 5.27 3.55 -9.59
CA ILE A 260 4.57 4.49 -10.49
C ILE A 260 5.57 5.49 -11.10
N ALA A 261 6.41 6.11 -10.27
CA ALA A 261 7.42 7.07 -10.73
C ALA A 261 8.39 6.43 -11.73
N ARG A 262 8.86 5.21 -11.43
CA ARG A 262 9.77 4.46 -12.30
C ARG A 262 9.14 4.16 -13.65
N ALA A 263 7.87 3.71 -13.68
CA ALA A 263 7.13 3.48 -14.92
C ALA A 263 7.02 4.74 -15.76
N ALA A 264 6.69 5.87 -15.14
CA ALA A 264 6.59 7.15 -15.82
C ALA A 264 7.95 7.60 -16.40
N PHE A 265 9.04 7.48 -15.64
CA PHE A 265 10.38 7.82 -16.09
C PHE A 265 10.82 6.96 -17.27
N GLU A 266 10.60 5.65 -17.21
CA GLU A 266 10.95 4.72 -18.29
C GLU A 266 10.18 5.07 -19.58
N ASP A 267 8.88 5.35 -19.50
CA ASP A 267 8.06 5.77 -20.64
C ASP A 267 8.54 7.10 -21.23
N ALA A 268 8.89 8.07 -20.37
CA ALA A 268 9.44 9.35 -20.82
C ALA A 268 10.73 9.16 -21.59
N VAL A 269 11.68 8.38 -21.06
CA VAL A 269 12.98 8.13 -21.72
C VAL A 269 12.78 7.49 -23.10
N LEU A 270 11.87 6.53 -23.24
CA LEU A 270 11.57 5.92 -24.54
C LEU A 270 10.98 6.96 -25.50
N TYR A 271 9.93 7.66 -25.07
CA TYR A 271 9.23 8.63 -25.93
C TYR A 271 10.12 9.76 -26.43
N ILE A 272 10.91 10.41 -25.56
CA ILE A 272 11.74 11.56 -25.94
C ILE A 272 12.95 11.19 -26.80
N ASN A 273 13.38 9.92 -26.80
CA ASN A 273 14.41 9.41 -27.71
C ASN A 273 13.89 9.17 -29.13
N GLU A 274 12.59 8.97 -29.29
CA GLU A 274 11.94 8.75 -30.59
C GLU A 274 11.32 10.02 -31.15
N ARG A 275 10.59 10.77 -30.30
CA ARG A 275 9.83 11.96 -30.69
C ARG A 275 10.75 13.08 -31.14
N ARG A 276 10.41 13.70 -32.30
CA ARG A 276 11.13 14.83 -32.89
C ARG A 276 10.27 16.09 -32.90
N GLN A 277 10.93 17.23 -32.65
CA GLN A 277 10.41 18.58 -32.85
C GLN A 277 11.56 19.45 -33.41
N SER A 278 11.25 20.36 -34.31
CA SER A 278 12.25 21.22 -34.95
C SER A 278 13.46 20.41 -35.51
N SER A 279 13.17 19.28 -36.14
CA SER A 279 14.17 18.34 -36.72
C SER A 279 15.09 17.64 -35.72
N ARG A 280 14.91 17.82 -34.42
CA ARG A 280 15.70 17.22 -33.33
C ARG A 280 14.87 16.30 -32.49
N ARG A 281 15.46 15.27 -31.87
CA ARG A 281 14.81 14.46 -30.84
C ARG A 281 14.61 15.32 -29.60
N ILE A 282 13.54 15.06 -28.85
CA ILE A 282 13.23 15.81 -27.63
C ILE A 282 14.38 15.71 -26.61
N ILE A 283 15.03 14.57 -26.49
CA ILE A 283 16.17 14.35 -25.59
C ILE A 283 17.38 15.26 -25.91
N GLU A 284 17.50 15.79 -27.12
CA GLU A 284 18.64 16.62 -27.54
C GLU A 284 18.52 18.07 -27.06
N PHE A 285 17.40 18.48 -26.48
CA PHE A 285 17.25 19.80 -25.88
C PHE A 285 17.83 19.81 -24.46
N GLN A 286 18.77 20.73 -24.18
CA GLN A 286 19.49 20.81 -22.92
C GLN A 286 18.55 20.94 -21.71
N GLY A 287 17.47 21.73 -21.83
CA GLY A 287 16.47 21.87 -20.75
C GLY A 287 15.79 20.55 -20.39
N ILE A 288 15.57 19.68 -21.37
CA ILE A 288 15.02 18.33 -21.15
C ILE A 288 16.05 17.43 -20.45
N GLN A 289 17.32 17.52 -20.84
CA GLN A 289 18.40 16.76 -20.19
C GLN A 289 18.55 17.15 -18.71
N PHE A 290 18.44 18.44 -18.39
CA PHE A 290 18.49 18.93 -17.01
C PHE A 290 17.29 18.40 -16.19
N MET A 291 16.09 18.49 -16.73
CA MET A 291 14.88 17.94 -16.08
C MET A 291 15.04 16.44 -15.79
N LEU A 292 15.51 15.66 -16.78
CA LEU A 292 15.72 14.22 -16.59
C LEU A 292 16.81 13.92 -15.55
N ALA A 293 17.88 14.70 -15.51
CA ALA A 293 18.95 14.53 -14.52
C ALA A 293 18.43 14.75 -13.11
N ASP A 294 17.62 15.80 -12.89
CA ASP A 294 17.01 16.08 -11.60
C ASP A 294 16.06 14.97 -11.17
N LEU A 295 15.16 14.53 -12.07
CA LEU A 295 14.19 13.48 -11.81
C LEU A 295 14.86 12.12 -11.53
N ALA A 296 15.89 11.76 -12.31
CA ALA A 296 16.65 10.52 -12.12
C ALA A 296 17.42 10.53 -10.79
N THR A 297 18.02 11.66 -10.43
CA THR A 297 18.76 11.83 -9.18
C THR A 297 17.83 11.66 -7.99
N GLU A 298 16.68 12.32 -8.00
CA GLU A 298 15.71 12.24 -6.92
C GLU A 298 15.11 10.82 -6.77
N LEU A 299 14.85 10.15 -7.91
CA LEU A 299 14.39 8.76 -7.93
C LEU A 299 15.43 7.83 -7.31
N ALA A 300 16.70 7.95 -7.70
CA ALA A 300 17.80 7.17 -7.16
C ALA A 300 17.95 7.35 -5.64
N LEU A 301 17.87 8.59 -5.14
CA LEU A 301 17.92 8.88 -3.71
C LEU A 301 16.76 8.27 -2.94
N CYS A 302 15.53 8.38 -3.46
CA CYS A 302 14.35 7.80 -2.82
C CYS A 302 14.41 6.26 -2.81
N GLU A 303 14.86 5.62 -3.89
CA GLU A 303 15.02 4.16 -3.94
C GLU A 303 16.12 3.69 -2.98
N ALA A 304 17.26 4.40 -2.90
CA ALA A 304 18.30 4.07 -1.92
C ALA A 304 17.77 4.17 -0.48
N TRP A 305 16.96 5.19 -0.18
CA TRP A 305 16.33 5.36 1.13
C TRP A 305 15.28 4.29 1.42
N LEU A 306 14.55 3.79 0.40
CA LEU A 306 13.63 2.66 0.55
C LEU A 306 14.35 1.43 1.12
N TRP A 307 15.52 1.09 0.54
CA TRP A 307 16.29 -0.07 0.99
C TRP A 307 16.97 0.15 2.34
N HIS A 308 17.31 1.39 2.67
CA HIS A 308 17.76 1.71 4.02
C HIS A 308 16.65 1.45 5.05
N VAL A 309 15.44 1.94 4.81
CA VAL A 309 14.30 1.72 5.72
C VAL A 309 13.93 0.24 5.80
N ALA A 310 13.99 -0.51 4.69
CA ALA A 310 13.78 -1.95 4.72
C ALA A 310 14.73 -2.66 5.69
N ARG A 311 16.03 -2.33 5.66
CA ARG A 311 17.02 -2.88 6.61
C ARG A 311 16.74 -2.52 8.07
N LEU A 312 16.22 -1.31 8.34
CA LEU A 312 15.82 -0.94 9.72
C LEU A 312 14.67 -1.82 10.23
N VAL A 313 13.67 -2.08 9.36
CA VAL A 313 12.54 -2.96 9.69
C VAL A 313 13.01 -4.39 9.98
N GLU A 314 13.88 -4.93 9.13
CA GLU A 314 14.40 -6.32 9.24
C GLU A 314 15.36 -6.49 10.40
N GLY A 315 16.18 -5.48 10.67
CA GLY A 315 17.11 -5.46 11.78
C GLY A 315 16.45 -5.30 13.15
N GLY A 316 15.11 -5.20 13.22
CA GLY A 316 14.38 -5.04 14.47
C GLY A 316 14.64 -3.70 15.15
N ALA A 317 14.98 -2.65 14.37
CA ALA A 317 15.10 -1.29 14.90
C ALA A 317 13.81 -0.93 15.64
N GLY A 318 13.90 -0.55 16.91
CA GLY A 318 12.73 -0.32 17.77
C GLY A 318 11.88 0.86 17.33
N ASP A 319 12.48 1.89 16.73
CA ASP A 319 11.79 3.08 16.22
C ASP A 319 12.39 3.51 14.87
N PHE A 320 11.61 3.44 13.83
CA PHE A 320 11.91 3.91 12.47
C PHE A 320 10.77 4.74 11.89
N ALA A 321 9.89 5.25 12.76
CA ALA A 321 8.69 5.98 12.34
C ALA A 321 9.02 7.27 11.57
N VAL A 322 10.12 7.93 11.94
CA VAL A 322 10.60 9.17 11.30
C VAL A 322 11.13 8.85 9.90
N GLU A 323 12.01 7.84 9.79
CA GLU A 323 12.58 7.39 8.52
C GLU A 323 11.50 6.91 7.54
N ALA A 324 10.54 6.11 8.02
CA ALA A 324 9.40 5.66 7.23
C ALA A 324 8.53 6.83 6.75
N SER A 325 8.35 7.86 7.60
CA SER A 325 7.62 9.08 7.26
C SER A 325 8.37 9.94 6.23
N MET A 326 9.68 10.11 6.39
CA MET A 326 10.54 10.80 5.41
C MET A 326 10.48 10.12 4.04
N LEU A 327 10.58 8.79 4.03
CA LEU A 327 10.50 7.98 2.82
C LEU A 327 9.15 8.17 2.12
N LYS A 328 8.04 7.95 2.84
CA LYS A 328 6.69 8.07 2.26
C LYS A 328 6.43 9.47 1.73
N LEU A 329 6.79 10.50 2.47
CA LEU A 329 6.67 11.89 2.07
C LEU A 329 7.41 12.16 0.74
N ARG A 330 8.69 11.80 0.66
CA ARG A 330 9.52 12.11 -0.52
C ARG A 330 9.14 11.26 -1.73
N ALA A 331 8.91 9.95 -1.54
CA ALA A 331 8.52 9.06 -2.62
C ALA A 331 7.19 9.48 -3.27
N SER A 332 6.19 9.87 -2.48
CA SER A 332 4.89 10.30 -2.99
C SER A 332 4.94 11.70 -3.65
N ASP A 333 5.70 12.65 -3.11
CA ASP A 333 5.90 13.96 -3.73
C ASP A 333 6.65 13.80 -5.07
N LEU A 334 7.68 12.94 -5.10
CA LEU A 334 8.40 12.61 -6.33
C LEU A 334 7.49 11.95 -7.37
N ALA A 335 6.69 10.96 -6.98
CA ALA A 335 5.79 10.27 -7.91
C ALA A 335 4.82 11.25 -8.58
N MET A 336 4.24 12.17 -7.80
CA MET A 336 3.35 13.19 -8.35
C MET A 336 4.08 14.17 -9.28
N ARG A 337 5.27 14.65 -8.89
CA ARG A 337 6.11 15.52 -9.74
C ARG A 337 6.52 14.79 -11.02
N MET A 338 7.09 13.59 -10.89
CA MET A 338 7.56 12.77 -12.01
C MET A 338 6.45 12.56 -13.05
N THR A 339 5.29 12.07 -12.61
CA THR A 339 4.18 11.78 -13.51
C THR A 339 3.62 13.05 -14.18
N THR A 340 3.60 14.18 -13.48
CA THR A 340 3.20 15.49 -14.05
C THR A 340 4.16 15.95 -15.15
N GLU A 341 5.47 15.91 -14.88
CA GLU A 341 6.50 16.29 -15.85
C GLU A 341 6.50 15.33 -17.05
N VAL A 342 6.23 14.04 -16.83
CA VAL A 342 6.18 13.05 -17.91
C VAL A 342 4.98 13.28 -18.83
N VAL A 343 3.82 13.63 -18.29
CA VAL A 343 2.67 14.07 -19.12
C VAL A 343 3.07 15.29 -19.96
N GLN A 344 3.77 16.27 -19.36
CA GLN A 344 4.25 17.45 -20.07
C GLN A 344 5.25 17.09 -21.19
N LEU A 345 6.17 16.14 -20.95
CA LEU A 345 7.14 15.67 -21.94
C LEU A 345 6.48 14.99 -23.15
N HIS A 346 5.33 14.34 -22.96
CA HIS A 346 4.55 13.75 -24.04
C HIS A 346 3.71 14.80 -24.81
N GLY A 347 3.57 16.02 -24.27
CA GLY A 347 2.73 17.07 -24.86
C GLY A 347 1.27 16.66 -24.97
N GLY A 348 0.60 17.01 -26.06
CA GLY A 348 -0.83 16.66 -26.27
C GLY A 348 -1.10 15.16 -26.22
N TYR A 349 -0.16 14.33 -26.62
CA TYR A 349 -0.30 12.87 -26.52
C TYR A 349 -0.33 12.38 -25.07
N GLY A 350 0.42 13.02 -24.16
CA GLY A 350 0.39 12.68 -22.73
C GLY A 350 -0.95 12.99 -22.05
N TYR A 351 -1.77 13.85 -22.65
CA TYR A 351 -3.11 14.19 -22.17
C TYR A 351 -4.19 13.24 -22.67
N CYS A 352 -3.83 12.39 -23.65
CA CYS A 352 -4.73 11.40 -24.26
C CYS A 352 -4.52 10.03 -23.63
N LYS A 353 -5.62 9.24 -23.53
CA LYS A 353 -5.60 7.91 -22.91
C LYS A 353 -4.88 6.82 -23.72
N ASP A 354 -4.39 7.15 -24.92
CA ASP A 354 -3.56 6.24 -25.73
C ASP A 354 -2.18 5.98 -25.13
N TYR A 355 -1.72 6.90 -24.27
CA TYR A 355 -0.50 6.75 -23.47
C TYR A 355 -0.85 6.62 -21.99
N ARG A 356 -0.31 5.62 -21.32
CA ARG A 356 -0.61 5.34 -19.91
C ARG A 356 -0.13 6.42 -18.93
N VAL A 357 0.61 7.42 -19.39
CA VAL A 357 1.23 8.44 -18.52
C VAL A 357 0.19 9.30 -17.79
N GLU A 358 -0.97 9.56 -18.40
CA GLU A 358 -2.08 10.25 -17.73
C GLU A 358 -2.67 9.42 -16.58
N ARG A 359 -2.75 8.08 -16.76
CA ARG A 359 -3.20 7.16 -15.71
C ARG A 359 -2.21 7.13 -14.56
N LEU A 360 -0.91 7.07 -14.85
CA LEU A 360 0.15 7.10 -13.83
C LEU A 360 0.08 8.38 -12.99
N MET A 361 -0.26 9.53 -13.60
CA MET A 361 -0.45 10.80 -12.88
C MET A 361 -1.68 10.74 -11.97
N ARG A 362 -2.81 10.19 -12.44
CA ARG A 362 -4.01 10.00 -11.62
C ARG A 362 -3.75 9.06 -10.45
N ASP A 363 -3.04 7.97 -10.71
CA ASP A 363 -2.69 6.96 -9.71
C ASP A 363 -1.70 7.52 -8.67
N ALA A 364 -0.72 8.32 -9.08
CA ALA A 364 0.28 8.91 -8.18
C ALA A 364 -0.37 9.80 -7.09
N LYS A 365 -1.47 10.48 -7.40
CA LYS A 365 -2.05 11.50 -6.50
C LYS A 365 -2.43 10.95 -5.14
N ILE A 366 -3.04 9.78 -5.06
CA ILE A 366 -3.48 9.21 -3.78
C ILE A 366 -2.31 8.90 -2.85
N THR A 367 -1.11 8.65 -3.38
CA THR A 367 0.07 8.32 -2.57
C THR A 367 0.49 9.47 -1.63
N GLN A 368 0.10 10.72 -1.92
CA GLN A 368 0.29 11.88 -1.05
C GLN A 368 -0.75 11.97 0.08
N ILE A 369 -1.83 11.19 0.02
CA ILE A 369 -3.02 11.32 0.87
C ILE A 369 -3.13 10.17 1.86
N TRP A 370 -3.17 8.92 1.37
CA TRP A 370 -3.39 7.74 2.21
C TRP A 370 -2.20 7.42 3.13
N GLU A 371 -2.43 6.52 4.12
CA GLU A 371 -1.43 6.12 5.14
C GLU A 371 -0.80 7.31 5.88
N GLY A 372 -1.61 8.34 6.05
CA GLY A 372 -1.24 9.67 6.54
C GLY A 372 -0.92 10.64 5.39
N THR A 373 -1.58 11.80 5.42
CA THR A 373 -1.28 12.85 4.45
C THR A 373 0.17 13.33 4.57
N ASN A 374 0.72 13.88 3.49
CA ASN A 374 2.07 14.42 3.52
C ASN A 374 2.24 15.56 4.54
N GLN A 375 1.15 16.23 4.94
CA GLN A 375 1.14 17.19 6.04
C GLN A 375 1.34 16.52 7.40
N ILE A 376 0.67 15.39 7.65
CA ILE A 376 0.86 14.58 8.86
C ILE A 376 2.31 14.07 8.95
N HIS A 377 2.89 13.61 7.84
CA HIS A 377 4.30 13.20 7.83
C HIS A 377 5.25 14.35 8.16
N ARG A 378 5.03 15.56 7.59
CA ARG A 378 5.82 16.76 7.94
C ARG A 378 5.69 17.08 9.41
N GLN A 379 4.50 16.98 9.99
CA GLN A 379 4.26 17.21 11.41
C GLN A 379 4.99 16.15 12.28
N LEU A 380 4.93 14.87 11.91
CA LEU A 380 5.60 13.79 12.63
C LEU A 380 7.12 13.99 12.62
N ILE A 381 7.70 14.24 11.45
CA ILE A 381 9.12 14.52 11.28
C ILE A 381 9.52 15.76 12.10
N GLY A 382 8.79 16.88 11.97
CA GLY A 382 9.09 18.11 12.69
C GLY A 382 9.03 17.95 14.21
N ARG A 383 8.07 17.16 14.71
CA ARG A 383 7.93 16.89 16.16
C ARG A 383 9.09 16.06 16.74
N SER A 384 9.78 15.27 15.94
CA SER A 384 10.94 14.46 16.40
C SER A 384 12.11 15.35 16.83
N PHE A 385 12.17 16.60 16.40
CA PHE A 385 13.20 17.58 16.78
C PHE A 385 12.84 18.41 18.00
N ILE A 386 11.65 18.22 18.59
CA ILE A 386 11.24 18.95 19.80
C ILE A 386 11.95 18.34 21.02
N VAL A 387 12.86 19.08 21.62
CA VAL A 387 13.51 18.67 22.88
C VAL A 387 12.51 18.79 24.02
N LYS A 388 12.15 17.68 24.64
CA LYS A 388 11.39 17.70 25.89
C LYS A 388 12.29 18.28 26.98
N ARG A 389 11.94 19.46 27.48
CA ARG A 389 12.59 20.07 28.65
C ARG A 389 12.06 19.47 29.94
#